data_39afe80780989c7aae70161247246d00
#
_entry.id   39afe80780989c7aae70161247246d00
#
_cell.length_a   1.000
_cell.length_b   1.000
_cell.length_c   1.000
_cell.angle_alpha   90.00
_cell.angle_beta   90.00
_cell.angle_gamma   90.00
#
_symmetry.space_group_name_H-M   'P 1'
#
loop_
_entity.id
_entity.type
_entity.pdbx_description
1 polymer ?
#
loop_
_entity_poly.entity_id
_entity_poly.type
_entity_poly.pdbx_seq_one_letter_code
_entity_poly.pdbx_strand_id
1 'polypeptide(L)'
;IQFRFITTIVGGIAGIYKEQPNVFIAGDLFWYPKEKQPWVKQAPDVMVVFGRPQGDRGSYKQWEEQNIPPQVVFEIASPSNTITELEVIKLEFYAQYGVEEYYVYYPDTGRLKGWLRQEEVMVEIEEMEGWVSPRIEIRFEKVGRELQIYRPDGERFGTYVEILDQKEHERQNAQHERQNAQHERQNAQRERQNAQHEATVRQQVERERDLIIQQQQEAIPRLLSMGLT
;
A
#
# COMPACT_ATOMS: atom_id res chain seq x y z
N ILE A 1 21.00 5.80 -6.75
CA ILE A 1 20.65 5.32 -5.39
C ILE A 1 19.83 6.38 -4.66
N GLN A 2 20.33 7.64 -4.54
CA GLN A 2 19.67 8.73 -3.81
C GLN A 2 18.20 8.91 -4.23
N PHE A 3 17.92 9.09 -5.52
CA PHE A 3 16.57 9.29 -6.05
C PHE A 3 15.59 8.17 -5.67
N ARG A 4 16.06 6.90 -5.67
CA ARG A 4 15.23 5.76 -5.24
C ARG A 4 14.78 5.92 -3.78
N PHE A 5 15.67 6.30 -2.88
CA PHE A 5 15.31 6.51 -1.47
C PHE A 5 14.38 7.71 -1.29
N ILE A 6 14.64 8.83 -1.97
CA ILE A 6 13.76 10.01 -1.93
C ILE A 6 12.33 9.60 -2.33
N THR A 7 12.17 8.96 -3.49
CA THR A 7 10.84 8.55 -3.99
C THR A 7 10.17 7.51 -3.12
N THR A 8 10.93 6.56 -2.56
CA THR A 8 10.40 5.55 -1.62
C THR A 8 9.91 6.19 -0.33
N ILE A 9 10.67 7.10 0.27
CA ILE A 9 10.31 7.77 1.52
C ILE A 9 9.13 8.71 1.29
N VAL A 10 9.16 9.55 0.26
CA VAL A 10 8.04 10.45 -0.08
C VAL A 10 6.77 9.64 -0.32
N GLY A 11 6.83 8.61 -1.15
CA GLY A 11 5.67 7.77 -1.47
C GLY A 11 5.14 6.99 -0.26
N GLY A 12 6.04 6.44 0.56
CA GLY A 12 5.69 5.73 1.78
C GLY A 12 4.98 6.62 2.80
N ILE A 13 5.53 7.81 3.08
CA ILE A 13 4.92 8.78 4.00
C ILE A 13 3.60 9.32 3.42
N ALA A 14 3.56 9.65 2.12
CA ALA A 14 2.33 10.09 1.46
C ALA A 14 1.23 9.02 1.53
N GLY A 15 1.60 7.74 1.46
CA GLY A 15 0.66 6.63 1.65
C GLY A 15 0.07 6.56 3.06
N ILE A 16 0.86 6.86 4.11
CA ILE A 16 0.37 6.93 5.50
C ILE A 16 -0.65 8.06 5.65
N TYR A 17 -0.36 9.23 5.11
CA TYR A 17 -1.17 10.44 5.29
C TYR A 17 -2.14 10.75 4.16
N LYS A 18 -2.44 9.79 3.27
CA LYS A 18 -3.29 10.01 2.08
C LYS A 18 -4.69 10.54 2.42
N GLU A 19 -5.26 10.15 3.55
CA GLU A 19 -6.57 10.59 4.04
C GLU A 19 -6.49 11.83 4.96
N GLN A 20 -5.30 12.36 5.19
CA GLN A 20 -5.08 13.53 6.04
C GLN A 20 -4.72 14.76 5.19
N PRO A 21 -5.71 15.60 4.84
CA PRO A 21 -5.51 16.69 3.87
C PRO A 21 -4.53 17.78 4.35
N ASN A 22 -4.23 17.82 5.65
CA ASN A 22 -3.39 18.85 6.27
C ASN A 22 -1.97 18.32 6.63
N VAL A 23 -1.45 17.37 5.85
CA VAL A 23 -0.05 16.94 5.94
C VAL A 23 0.59 17.12 4.57
N PHE A 24 1.42 18.13 4.44
CA PHE A 24 2.17 18.39 3.21
C PHE A 24 3.47 17.61 3.21
N ILE A 25 3.75 16.91 2.11
CA ILE A 25 4.96 16.10 1.94
C ILE A 25 5.57 16.48 0.60
N ALA A 26 6.86 16.75 0.57
CA ALA A 26 7.58 17.05 -0.65
C ALA A 26 8.96 16.42 -0.66
N GLY A 27 9.48 16.16 -1.86
CA GLY A 27 10.86 15.79 -2.11
C GLY A 27 11.56 16.84 -2.96
N ASP A 28 12.82 17.12 -2.66
CA ASP A 28 13.70 18.04 -3.43
C ASP A 28 13.03 19.40 -3.73
N LEU A 29 12.35 19.96 -2.73
CA LEU A 29 11.65 21.22 -2.86
C LEU A 29 12.35 22.32 -2.05
N PHE A 30 12.62 23.46 -2.68
CA PHE A 30 13.19 24.59 -1.98
C PHE A 30 12.29 25.07 -0.82
N TRP A 31 12.84 25.08 0.38
CA TRP A 31 12.25 25.70 1.56
C TRP A 31 12.98 27.01 1.88
N TYR A 32 12.19 28.09 1.98
CA TYR A 32 12.63 29.44 2.36
C TYR A 32 12.00 29.78 3.72
N PRO A 33 12.78 29.81 4.82
CA PRO A 33 12.25 30.11 6.14
C PRO A 33 12.05 31.62 6.39
N LYS A 34 12.71 32.48 5.62
CA LYS A 34 12.65 33.94 5.82
C LYS A 34 12.24 34.70 4.58
N GLU A 35 11.23 35.57 4.76
CA GLU A 35 10.84 36.53 3.75
C GLU A 35 11.98 37.54 3.46
N LYS A 36 12.13 37.97 2.20
CA LYS A 36 13.15 38.93 1.73
C LYS A 36 14.61 38.49 1.89
N GLN A 37 14.86 37.21 2.22
CA GLN A 37 16.17 36.62 2.31
C GLN A 37 16.28 35.35 1.44
N PRO A 38 16.22 35.47 0.10
CA PRO A 38 16.17 34.31 -0.80
C PRO A 38 17.46 33.45 -0.81
N TRP A 39 18.54 33.97 -0.23
CA TRP A 39 19.78 33.21 -0.04
C TRP A 39 19.72 32.28 1.17
N VAL A 40 18.77 32.51 2.12
CA VAL A 40 18.52 31.63 3.25
C VAL A 40 17.53 30.58 2.82
N LYS A 41 18.02 29.44 2.38
CA LYS A 41 17.21 28.33 1.88
C LYS A 41 17.93 27.00 1.97
N GLN A 42 17.15 25.93 2.01
CA GLN A 42 17.59 24.55 1.76
C GLN A 42 16.60 23.86 0.83
N ALA A 43 17.02 22.79 0.18
CA ALA A 43 16.13 21.85 -0.50
C ALA A 43 16.30 20.49 0.15
N PRO A 44 15.50 20.17 1.17
CA PRO A 44 15.53 18.85 1.78
C PRO A 44 15.18 17.76 0.76
N ASP A 45 15.89 16.63 0.82
CA ASP A 45 15.57 15.48 0.01
C ASP A 45 14.14 14.97 0.28
N VAL A 46 13.69 15.04 1.56
CA VAL A 46 12.28 14.85 1.94
C VAL A 46 11.93 15.78 3.08
N MET A 47 10.76 16.41 3.02
CA MET A 47 10.20 17.17 4.14
C MET A 47 8.74 16.84 4.38
N VAL A 48 8.34 16.84 5.65
CA VAL A 48 6.96 16.64 6.10
C VAL A 48 6.53 17.85 6.92
N VAL A 49 5.37 18.41 6.56
CA VAL A 49 4.82 19.60 7.20
C VAL A 49 3.40 19.34 7.66
N PHE A 50 3.22 19.19 8.95
CA PHE A 50 1.91 19.07 9.57
C PHE A 50 1.22 20.43 9.69
N GLY A 51 -0.10 20.41 9.53
CA GLY A 51 -0.90 21.65 9.59
C GLY A 51 -0.93 22.41 8.25
N ARG A 52 -0.36 21.85 7.18
CA ARG A 52 -0.41 22.47 5.85
C ARG A 52 -1.11 21.55 4.84
N PRO A 53 -1.98 22.14 3.98
CA PRO A 53 -2.71 21.36 3.01
C PRO A 53 -1.77 20.68 2.01
N GLN A 54 -2.16 19.50 1.55
CA GLN A 54 -1.52 18.85 0.41
C GLN A 54 -1.63 19.71 -0.85
N GLY A 55 -0.84 19.39 -1.86
CA GLY A 55 -0.89 20.04 -3.17
C GLY A 55 0.48 20.49 -3.65
N ASP A 56 0.57 20.77 -4.95
CA ASP A 56 1.81 21.14 -5.61
C ASP A 56 2.25 22.57 -5.26
N ARG A 57 3.54 22.76 -5.04
CA ARG A 57 4.18 24.04 -4.79
C ARG A 57 5.46 24.17 -5.58
N GLY A 58 5.74 25.35 -6.13
CA GLY A 58 7.03 25.64 -6.76
C GLY A 58 8.17 25.81 -5.75
N SER A 59 7.83 26.15 -4.49
CA SER A 59 8.72 26.22 -3.33
C SER A 59 7.89 26.34 -2.07
N TYR A 60 8.46 25.97 -0.92
CA TYR A 60 7.84 26.15 0.38
C TYR A 60 8.35 27.44 1.02
N LYS A 61 7.54 28.51 0.97
CA LYS A 61 7.84 29.79 1.59
C LYS A 61 7.12 29.87 2.94
N GLN A 62 7.85 29.68 4.01
CA GLN A 62 7.30 29.50 5.34
C GLN A 62 6.37 30.66 5.77
N TRP A 63 6.67 31.88 5.41
CA TRP A 63 5.82 33.06 5.70
C TRP A 63 4.46 33.05 4.98
N GLU A 64 4.36 32.38 3.83
CA GLU A 64 3.09 32.18 3.11
C GLU A 64 2.32 30.97 3.68
N GLU A 65 2.97 30.17 4.50
CA GLU A 65 2.48 28.90 5.07
C GLU A 65 2.26 29.03 6.60
N GLN A 66 1.73 30.16 7.06
CA GLN A 66 1.44 30.47 8.47
C GLN A 66 2.67 30.39 9.40
N ASN A 67 3.87 30.59 8.86
CA ASN A 67 5.16 30.43 9.55
C ASN A 67 5.39 29.03 10.11
N ILE A 68 4.72 27.99 9.59
CA ILE A 68 4.93 26.61 10.01
C ILE A 68 6.17 26.05 9.30
N PRO A 69 7.21 25.61 10.02
CA PRO A 69 8.37 24.96 9.42
C PRO A 69 8.07 23.50 9.08
N PRO A 70 8.86 22.83 8.23
CA PRO A 70 8.89 21.38 8.17
C PRO A 70 9.28 20.80 9.54
N GLN A 71 8.47 19.85 10.04
CA GLN A 71 8.76 19.21 11.32
C GLN A 71 9.72 18.03 11.15
N VAL A 72 9.61 17.30 10.04
CA VAL A 72 10.50 16.15 9.78
C VAL A 72 11.23 16.36 8.46
N VAL A 73 12.53 16.16 8.47
CA VAL A 73 13.41 16.32 7.30
C VAL A 73 14.30 15.10 7.14
N PHE A 74 14.45 14.63 5.90
CA PHE A 74 15.41 13.60 5.53
C PHE A 74 16.40 14.14 4.51
N GLU A 75 17.65 13.70 4.66
CA GLU A 75 18.72 13.85 3.66
C GLU A 75 19.28 12.47 3.32
N ILE A 76 19.49 12.23 2.05
CA ILE A 76 20.08 11.00 1.54
C ILE A 76 21.43 11.37 0.92
N ALA A 77 22.50 10.99 1.58
CA ALA A 77 23.84 11.34 1.13
C ALA A 77 24.12 10.85 -0.29
N SER A 78 24.62 11.74 -1.11
CA SER A 78 25.18 11.47 -2.43
C SER A 78 26.72 11.51 -2.37
N PRO A 79 27.43 10.99 -3.37
CA PRO A 79 28.90 11.06 -3.41
C PRO A 79 29.47 12.48 -3.36
N SER A 80 28.68 13.50 -3.68
CA SER A 80 29.09 14.92 -3.63
C SER A 80 28.91 15.56 -2.26
N ASN A 81 28.14 14.94 -1.36
CA ASN A 81 27.91 15.49 -0.03
C ASN A 81 29.07 15.16 0.93
N THR A 82 29.41 16.11 1.78
CA THR A 82 30.35 15.88 2.88
C THR A 82 29.62 15.64 4.20
N ILE A 83 30.27 14.95 5.13
CA ILE A 83 29.74 14.77 6.49
C ILE A 83 29.52 16.14 7.14
N THR A 84 30.43 17.07 6.99
CA THR A 84 30.30 18.44 7.54
C THR A 84 29.09 19.16 6.97
N GLU A 85 28.81 19.01 5.69
CA GLU A 85 27.60 19.60 5.08
C GLU A 85 26.31 19.06 5.72
N LEU A 86 26.20 17.74 5.85
CA LEU A 86 24.98 17.09 6.33
C LEU A 86 24.85 17.13 7.85
N GLU A 87 25.92 16.83 8.60
CA GLU A 87 25.86 16.65 10.05
C GLU A 87 26.21 17.94 10.83
N VAL A 88 26.63 19.03 10.16
CA VAL A 88 26.91 20.32 10.80
C VAL A 88 26.09 21.43 10.13
N ILE A 89 26.36 21.76 8.85
CA ILE A 89 25.78 22.95 8.23
C ILE A 89 24.27 22.82 8.08
N LYS A 90 23.79 21.70 7.53
CA LYS A 90 22.32 21.46 7.38
C LYS A 90 21.66 21.23 8.74
N LEU A 91 22.31 20.52 9.66
CA LEU A 91 21.81 20.33 11.02
C LEU A 91 21.59 21.66 11.74
N GLU A 92 22.58 22.58 11.69
CA GLU A 92 22.45 23.92 12.27
C GLU A 92 21.31 24.71 11.62
N PHE A 93 21.18 24.64 10.29
CA PHE A 93 20.09 25.28 9.58
C PHE A 93 18.73 24.73 10.04
N TYR A 94 18.55 23.41 10.07
CA TYR A 94 17.31 22.78 10.48
C TYR A 94 16.99 23.03 11.96
N ALA A 95 18.00 23.03 12.81
CA ALA A 95 17.88 23.42 14.20
C ALA A 95 17.37 24.87 14.35
N GLN A 96 17.99 25.80 13.63
CA GLN A 96 17.64 27.22 13.68
C GLN A 96 16.23 27.54 13.22
N TYR A 97 15.72 26.78 12.23
CA TYR A 97 14.43 27.09 11.60
C TYR A 97 13.28 26.18 12.03
N GLY A 98 13.42 25.39 13.10
CA GLY A 98 12.31 24.75 13.80
C GLY A 98 11.99 23.32 13.36
N VAL A 99 12.91 22.64 12.66
CA VAL A 99 12.77 21.19 12.39
C VAL A 99 12.78 20.44 13.73
N GLU A 100 11.88 19.47 13.89
CA GLU A 100 11.77 18.65 15.10
C GLU A 100 12.57 17.36 14.99
N GLU A 101 12.58 16.73 13.82
CA GLU A 101 13.29 15.49 13.53
C GLU A 101 14.11 15.64 12.25
N TYR A 102 15.39 15.31 12.32
CA TYR A 102 16.30 15.33 11.18
C TYR A 102 16.99 13.99 11.03
N TYR A 103 16.92 13.40 9.85
CA TYR A 103 17.48 12.08 9.53
C TYR A 103 18.43 12.19 8.33
N VAL A 104 19.60 11.55 8.44
CA VAL A 104 20.59 11.45 7.36
C VAL A 104 20.90 10.00 7.08
N TYR A 105 20.64 9.55 5.87
CA TYR A 105 20.98 8.21 5.41
C TYR A 105 22.17 8.24 4.45
N TYR A 106 23.13 7.36 4.67
CA TYR A 106 24.31 7.16 3.85
C TYR A 106 24.24 5.83 3.11
N PRO A 107 23.76 5.79 1.85
CA PRO A 107 23.51 4.54 1.12
C PRO A 107 24.78 3.69 0.92
N ASP A 108 25.94 4.32 0.76
CA ASP A 108 27.20 3.62 0.49
C ASP A 108 27.66 2.76 1.70
N THR A 109 27.32 3.18 2.90
CA THR A 109 27.71 2.49 4.15
C THR A 109 26.54 1.82 4.84
N GLY A 110 25.29 2.17 4.47
CA GLY A 110 24.09 1.77 5.17
C GLY A 110 23.93 2.44 6.54
N ARG A 111 24.67 3.54 6.79
CA ARG A 111 24.57 4.27 8.06
C ARG A 111 23.37 5.20 8.03
N LEU A 112 22.59 5.17 9.10
CA LEU A 112 21.53 6.12 9.38
C LEU A 112 21.92 6.90 10.64
N LYS A 113 21.76 8.21 10.61
CA LYS A 113 21.84 9.10 11.77
C LYS A 113 20.54 9.86 11.92
N GLY A 114 20.22 10.23 13.14
CA GLY A 114 19.04 11.03 13.44
C GLY A 114 19.30 12.00 14.57
N TRP A 115 18.59 13.10 14.54
CA TRP A 115 18.56 14.10 15.61
C TRP A 115 17.11 14.45 15.92
N LEU A 116 16.83 14.57 17.20
CA LEU A 116 15.53 14.96 17.72
C LEU A 116 15.66 16.29 18.47
N ARG A 117 14.72 17.19 18.23
CA ARG A 117 14.66 18.45 18.98
C ARG A 117 14.30 18.19 20.42
N GLN A 118 15.14 18.66 21.31
CA GLN A 118 14.88 18.75 22.74
C GLN A 118 15.01 20.23 23.13
N GLU A 119 13.87 20.86 23.42
CA GLU A 119 13.79 22.32 23.63
C GLU A 119 14.36 23.10 22.41
N GLU A 120 15.48 23.79 22.57
CA GLU A 120 16.08 24.64 21.53
C GLU A 120 17.26 23.96 20.79
N VAL A 121 17.59 22.74 21.14
CA VAL A 121 18.75 22.01 20.56
C VAL A 121 18.34 20.72 19.86
N MET A 122 19.12 20.34 18.87
CA MET A 122 19.02 19.03 18.22
C MET A 122 19.97 18.07 18.89
N VAL A 123 19.43 17.00 19.46
CA VAL A 123 20.21 15.95 20.16
C VAL A 123 20.28 14.72 19.27
N GLU A 124 21.49 14.20 19.07
CA GLU A 124 21.70 12.98 18.27
C GLU A 124 21.03 11.78 18.95
N ILE A 125 20.37 10.95 18.16
CA ILE A 125 19.78 9.69 18.58
C ILE A 125 20.88 8.64 18.63
N GLU A 126 21.14 8.06 19.80
CA GLU A 126 22.24 7.12 20.01
C GLU A 126 22.04 5.80 19.23
N GLU A 127 20.82 5.27 19.22
CA GLU A 127 20.49 4.00 18.57
C GLU A 127 19.41 4.21 17.51
N MET A 128 19.79 4.01 16.25
CA MET A 128 18.88 4.15 15.11
C MET A 128 18.25 2.81 14.68
N GLU A 129 18.78 1.68 15.12
CA GLU A 129 18.21 0.37 14.82
C GLU A 129 16.90 0.18 15.61
N GLY A 130 15.81 -0.07 14.90
CA GLY A 130 14.50 -0.17 15.53
C GLY A 130 13.90 1.17 15.99
N TRP A 131 14.59 2.29 15.75
CA TRP A 131 14.07 3.62 16.12
C TRP A 131 12.71 3.89 15.45
N VAL A 132 11.78 4.39 16.23
CA VAL A 132 10.48 4.84 15.75
C VAL A 132 10.42 6.36 15.84
N SER A 133 10.18 7.00 14.70
CA SER A 133 10.00 8.46 14.63
C SER A 133 8.81 8.90 15.50
N PRO A 134 9.01 9.77 16.49
CA PRO A 134 7.90 10.25 17.33
C PRO A 134 6.82 10.99 16.54
N ARG A 135 7.17 11.63 15.42
CA ARG A 135 6.26 12.50 14.69
C ARG A 135 5.47 11.79 13.61
N ILE A 136 6.08 10.84 12.92
CA ILE A 136 5.48 10.15 11.78
C ILE A 136 5.33 8.64 11.99
N GLU A 137 5.74 8.13 13.15
CA GLU A 137 5.56 6.75 13.61
C GLU A 137 6.16 5.68 12.69
N ILE A 138 7.04 6.08 11.77
CA ILE A 138 7.78 5.11 10.95
C ILE A 138 8.94 4.53 11.74
N ARG A 139 9.23 3.25 11.47
CA ARG A 139 10.32 2.52 12.12
C ARG A 139 11.45 2.25 11.14
N PHE A 140 12.68 2.44 11.60
CA PHE A 140 13.89 2.24 10.83
C PHE A 140 14.56 0.92 11.22
N GLU A 141 14.92 0.12 10.22
CA GLU A 141 15.68 -1.10 10.41
C GLU A 141 16.81 -1.18 9.38
N LYS A 142 17.88 -1.87 9.73
CA LYS A 142 18.99 -2.13 8.83
C LYS A 142 19.02 -3.61 8.47
N VAL A 143 18.85 -3.92 7.20
CA VAL A 143 18.98 -5.30 6.71
C VAL A 143 20.22 -5.40 5.82
N GLY A 144 21.27 -6.01 6.36
CA GLY A 144 22.58 -6.00 5.72
C GLY A 144 23.18 -4.59 5.68
N ARG A 145 23.25 -4.00 4.49
CA ARG A 145 23.71 -2.61 4.29
C ARG A 145 22.61 -1.66 3.84
N GLU A 146 21.37 -2.13 3.78
CA GLU A 146 20.27 -1.35 3.25
C GLU A 146 19.31 -0.93 4.38
N LEU A 147 18.93 0.35 4.37
CA LEU A 147 17.90 0.89 5.23
C LEU A 147 16.54 0.37 4.74
N GLN A 148 15.78 -0.22 5.65
CA GLN A 148 14.38 -0.52 5.47
C GLN A 148 13.55 0.34 6.41
N ILE A 149 12.45 0.87 5.89
CA ILE A 149 11.54 1.73 6.64
C ILE A 149 10.19 1.03 6.67
N TYR A 150 9.57 1.00 7.85
CA TYR A 150 8.29 0.36 8.08
C TYR A 150 7.26 1.39 8.51
N ARG A 151 6.06 1.21 8.04
CA ARG A 151 4.88 1.96 8.43
C ARG A 151 4.44 1.56 9.84
N PRO A 152 3.54 2.35 10.49
CA PRO A 152 2.96 1.99 11.80
C PRO A 152 2.22 0.65 11.80
N ASP A 153 1.65 0.23 10.67
CA ASP A 153 0.96 -1.04 10.49
C ASP A 153 1.91 -2.24 10.27
N GLY A 154 3.24 -1.98 10.21
CA GLY A 154 4.28 -2.99 10.01
C GLY A 154 4.60 -3.30 8.54
N GLU A 155 3.92 -2.68 7.58
CA GLU A 155 4.28 -2.81 6.18
C GLU A 155 5.56 -2.05 5.85
N ARG A 156 6.45 -2.66 5.06
CA ARG A 156 7.66 -2.01 4.56
C ARG A 156 7.34 -0.99 3.47
N PHE A 157 8.06 0.12 3.46
CA PHE A 157 8.04 1.03 2.32
C PHE A 157 8.57 0.31 1.08
N GLY A 158 7.72 0.16 0.07
CA GLY A 158 8.09 -0.42 -1.21
C GLY A 158 8.64 0.62 -2.16
N THR A 159 9.58 0.21 -3.00
CA THR A 159 9.96 1.00 -4.17
C THR A 159 8.78 1.02 -5.16
N TYR A 160 8.77 2.00 -6.06
CA TYR A 160 7.74 2.07 -7.09
C TYR A 160 7.62 0.80 -7.93
N VAL A 161 8.75 0.17 -8.26
CA VAL A 161 8.77 -1.10 -9.01
C VAL A 161 8.14 -2.23 -8.21
N GLU A 162 8.52 -2.40 -6.94
CA GLU A 162 7.92 -3.42 -6.06
C GLU A 162 6.40 -3.25 -5.92
N ILE A 163 5.94 -2.00 -5.81
CA ILE A 163 4.49 -1.71 -5.73
C ILE A 163 3.77 -2.08 -7.03
N LEU A 164 4.37 -1.82 -8.19
CA LEU A 164 3.80 -2.23 -9.48
C LEU A 164 3.74 -3.74 -9.63
N ASP A 165 4.81 -4.44 -9.27
CA ASP A 165 4.88 -5.90 -9.33
C ASP A 165 3.84 -6.54 -8.40
N GLN A 166 3.69 -6.02 -7.19
CA GLN A 166 2.67 -6.49 -6.25
C GLN A 166 1.25 -6.29 -6.80
N LYS A 167 0.95 -5.12 -7.34
CA LYS A 167 -0.35 -4.84 -7.98
C LYS A 167 -0.65 -5.78 -9.15
N GLU A 168 0.35 -6.08 -9.97
CA GLU A 168 0.16 -6.99 -11.10
C GLU A 168 -0.12 -8.42 -10.61
N HIS A 169 0.59 -8.90 -9.59
CA HIS A 169 0.32 -10.19 -8.96
C HIS A 169 -1.08 -10.27 -8.34
N GLU A 170 -1.50 -9.23 -7.60
CA GLU A 170 -2.85 -9.16 -7.03
C GLU A 170 -3.93 -9.20 -8.13
N ARG A 171 -3.71 -8.47 -9.22
CA ARG A 171 -4.61 -8.46 -10.38
C ARG A 171 -4.73 -9.83 -11.03
N GLN A 172 -3.60 -10.51 -11.24
CA GLN A 172 -3.56 -11.87 -11.81
C GLN A 172 -4.28 -12.87 -10.90
N ASN A 173 -4.03 -12.82 -9.59
CA ASN A 173 -4.70 -13.67 -8.62
C ASN A 173 -6.21 -13.44 -8.62
N ALA A 174 -6.65 -12.19 -8.58
CA ALA A 174 -8.08 -11.84 -8.63
C ALA A 174 -8.75 -12.29 -9.94
N GLN A 175 -8.02 -12.24 -11.07
CA GLN A 175 -8.52 -12.74 -12.34
C GLN A 175 -8.67 -14.27 -12.33
N HIS A 176 -7.69 -14.97 -11.79
CA HIS A 176 -7.72 -16.42 -11.66
C HIS A 176 -8.87 -16.90 -10.74
N GLU A 177 -9.05 -16.26 -9.61
CA GLU A 177 -10.17 -16.54 -8.71
C GLU A 177 -11.55 -16.35 -9.40
N ARG A 178 -11.69 -15.26 -10.16
CA ARG A 178 -12.93 -15.01 -10.94
C ARG A 178 -13.19 -16.11 -11.99
N GLN A 179 -12.15 -16.56 -12.69
CA GLN A 179 -12.27 -17.66 -13.66
C GLN A 179 -12.66 -18.97 -12.99
N ASN A 180 -12.05 -19.30 -11.85
CA ASN A 180 -12.39 -20.50 -11.08
C ASN A 180 -13.84 -20.47 -10.59
N ALA A 181 -14.27 -19.36 -10.01
CA ALA A 181 -15.65 -19.18 -9.56
C ALA A 181 -16.67 -19.27 -10.72
N GLN A 182 -16.31 -18.77 -11.90
CA GLN A 182 -17.14 -18.90 -13.10
C GLN A 182 -17.24 -20.36 -13.56
N HIS A 183 -16.14 -21.08 -13.54
CA HIS A 183 -16.08 -22.50 -13.92
C HIS A 183 -16.91 -23.37 -12.97
N GLU A 184 -16.79 -23.13 -11.67
CA GLU A 184 -17.60 -23.83 -10.65
C GLU A 184 -19.12 -23.58 -10.84
N ARG A 185 -19.50 -22.32 -11.13
CA ARG A 185 -20.91 -21.98 -11.42
C ARG A 185 -21.44 -22.72 -12.65
N GLN A 186 -20.63 -22.81 -13.73
CA GLN A 186 -20.99 -23.54 -14.93
C GLN A 186 -21.14 -25.04 -14.67
N ASN A 187 -20.25 -25.62 -13.90
CA ASN A 187 -20.32 -27.04 -13.53
C ASN A 187 -21.58 -27.33 -12.68
N ALA A 188 -21.82 -26.52 -11.65
CA ALA A 188 -23.03 -26.66 -10.84
C ALA A 188 -24.32 -26.49 -11.65
N GLN A 189 -24.32 -25.60 -12.65
CA GLN A 189 -25.50 -25.45 -13.56
C GLN A 189 -25.67 -26.68 -14.44
N ARG A 190 -24.61 -27.26 -15.00
CA ARG A 190 -24.65 -28.51 -15.78
C ARG A 190 -25.16 -29.69 -14.94
N GLU A 191 -24.67 -29.83 -13.72
CA GLU A 191 -25.14 -30.87 -12.80
C GLU A 191 -26.63 -30.74 -12.49
N ARG A 192 -27.14 -29.53 -12.25
CA ARG A 192 -28.55 -29.26 -12.05
C ARG A 192 -29.38 -29.63 -13.27
N GLN A 193 -28.93 -29.27 -14.47
CA GLN A 193 -29.61 -29.61 -15.73
C GLN A 193 -29.64 -31.15 -15.95
N ASN A 194 -28.55 -31.85 -15.69
CA ASN A 194 -28.49 -33.29 -15.79
C ASN A 194 -29.45 -33.96 -14.79
N ALA A 195 -29.45 -33.52 -13.53
CA ALA A 195 -30.34 -34.04 -12.50
C ALA A 195 -31.85 -33.80 -12.86
N GLN A 196 -32.16 -32.64 -13.41
CA GLN A 196 -33.54 -32.36 -13.91
C GLN A 196 -33.91 -33.25 -15.07
N HIS A 197 -33.02 -33.47 -16.02
CA HIS A 197 -33.22 -34.35 -17.15
C HIS A 197 -33.48 -35.81 -16.70
N GLU A 198 -32.62 -36.34 -15.80
CA GLU A 198 -32.78 -37.66 -15.23
C GLU A 198 -34.13 -37.83 -14.49
N ALA A 199 -34.51 -36.81 -13.70
CA ALA A 199 -35.82 -36.83 -13.00
C ALA A 199 -36.99 -36.87 -13.99
N THR A 200 -36.91 -36.12 -15.08
CA THR A 200 -37.96 -36.12 -16.14
C THR A 200 -38.05 -37.48 -16.84
N VAL A 201 -36.92 -38.06 -17.19
CA VAL A 201 -36.85 -39.41 -17.80
C VAL A 201 -37.45 -40.47 -16.88
N ARG A 202 -37.10 -40.45 -15.59
CA ARG A 202 -37.67 -41.39 -14.60
C ARG A 202 -39.19 -41.27 -14.52
N GLN A 203 -39.74 -40.04 -14.43
CA GLN A 203 -41.17 -39.82 -14.42
C GLN A 203 -41.87 -40.34 -15.69
N GLN A 204 -41.23 -40.21 -16.84
CA GLN A 204 -41.82 -40.70 -18.10
C GLN A 204 -41.83 -42.24 -18.12
N VAL A 205 -40.75 -42.89 -17.72
CA VAL A 205 -40.69 -44.36 -17.60
C VAL A 205 -41.71 -44.90 -16.59
N GLU A 206 -41.91 -44.24 -15.45
CA GLU A 206 -42.94 -44.62 -14.50
C GLU A 206 -44.35 -44.51 -15.10
N ARG A 207 -44.68 -43.42 -15.79
CA ARG A 207 -45.99 -43.24 -16.47
C ARG A 207 -46.21 -44.30 -17.53
N GLU A 208 -45.24 -44.63 -18.34
CA GLU A 208 -45.32 -45.68 -19.36
C GLU A 208 -45.54 -47.06 -18.72
N ARG A 209 -44.85 -47.36 -17.65
CA ARG A 209 -45.00 -48.59 -16.87
C ARG A 209 -46.42 -48.71 -16.30
N ASP A 210 -46.94 -47.64 -15.68
CA ASP A 210 -48.28 -47.63 -15.08
C ASP A 210 -49.37 -47.82 -16.18
N LEU A 211 -49.18 -47.20 -17.33
CA LEU A 211 -50.09 -47.37 -18.49
C LEU A 211 -50.12 -48.82 -19.00
N ILE A 212 -48.94 -49.46 -19.10
CA ILE A 212 -48.86 -50.88 -19.50
C ILE A 212 -49.54 -51.78 -18.48
N ILE A 213 -49.34 -51.55 -17.18
CA ILE A 213 -50.01 -52.30 -16.11
C ILE A 213 -51.52 -52.14 -16.21
N GLN A 214 -52.01 -50.92 -16.39
CA GLN A 214 -53.44 -50.65 -16.56
C GLN A 214 -54.03 -51.37 -17.78
N GLN A 215 -53.39 -51.32 -18.92
CA GLN A 215 -53.80 -52.01 -20.13
C GLN A 215 -53.81 -53.55 -19.92
N GLN A 216 -52.82 -54.13 -19.22
CA GLN A 216 -52.89 -55.57 -18.90
C GLN A 216 -53.99 -55.90 -17.93
N GLN A 217 -54.30 -55.10 -16.92
CA GLN A 217 -55.36 -55.31 -15.99
C GLN A 217 -56.76 -55.25 -16.70
N GLU A 218 -56.94 -54.39 -17.69
CA GLU A 218 -58.13 -54.27 -18.48
C GLU A 218 -58.29 -55.39 -19.50
N ALA A 219 -57.24 -55.96 -20.07
CA ALA A 219 -57.16 -57.03 -21.02
C ALA A 219 -57.52 -58.40 -20.39
N ILE A 220 -57.05 -58.70 -19.20
CA ILE A 220 -57.24 -59.98 -18.52
C ILE A 220 -58.67 -60.34 -18.34
N PRO A 221 -59.63 -59.51 -17.80
CA PRO A 221 -61.05 -59.81 -17.70
C PRO A 221 -61.70 -60.04 -19.06
N ARG A 222 -61.30 -59.32 -20.09
CA ARG A 222 -61.82 -59.48 -21.47
C ARG A 222 -61.46 -60.84 -22.05
N LEU A 223 -60.16 -61.27 -21.90
CA LEU A 223 -59.71 -62.59 -22.33
C LEU A 223 -60.41 -63.70 -21.60
N LEU A 224 -60.59 -63.59 -20.27
CA LEU A 224 -61.33 -64.57 -19.48
C LEU A 224 -62.85 -64.65 -19.92
N SER A 225 -63.50 -63.56 -20.27
CA SER A 225 -64.88 -63.57 -20.77
C SER A 225 -65.04 -64.18 -22.18
N MET A 226 -63.95 -64.22 -22.98
CA MET A 226 -63.88 -64.82 -24.29
C MET A 226 -63.51 -66.34 -24.30
N GLY A 227 -63.31 -66.93 -23.10
CA GLY A 227 -63.01 -68.36 -22.95
C GLY A 227 -61.56 -68.75 -23.37
N LEU A 228 -60.68 -67.75 -23.48
CA LEU A 228 -59.25 -67.96 -23.72
C LEU A 228 -58.54 -68.03 -22.39
N THR A 229 -58.08 -69.22 -21.98
CA THR A 229 -57.16 -69.45 -20.81
C THR A 229 -55.73 -69.47 -21.25
#